data_b0ea8f10fe6dadd5e08574428e7d3d38
#
_entry.id   b0ea8f10fe6dadd5e08574428e7d3d38
#
_cell.length_a   1.000
_cell.length_b   1.000
_cell.length_c   1.000
_cell.angle_alpha   90.00
_cell.angle_beta   90.00
_cell.angle_gamma   90.00
#
_symmetry.space_group_name_H-M   'P 1'
#
loop_
_entity.id
_entity.type
_entity.pdbx_description
1 polymer ?
#
loop_
_entity_poly.entity_id
_entity_poly.type
_entity_poly.pdbx_seq_one_letter_code
_entity_poly.pdbx_strand_id
1 'polypeptide(L)'
;LGRDDGPPAAARTALGAQRILGLTCYSDWSRATEGAAVGADYIAFGAMFPSTTKPNAPPAPFDLITRAKRELGLPVAAIGGITLANAAQVLAAGADLLAVVSDVFGADDPAARAAAYRALF
;
A
#
# COMPACT_ATOMS: atom_id res chain seq x y z
N LEU A 1 9.64 3.78 -1.01
CA LEU A 1 10.09 5.11 -0.60
C LEU A 1 9.03 5.77 0.27
N GLY A 2 9.39 6.18 1.47
CA GLY A 2 8.55 6.93 2.41
C GLY A 2 8.72 8.44 2.27
N ARG A 3 8.09 9.19 3.20
CA ARG A 3 8.09 10.66 3.15
C ARG A 3 9.48 11.25 3.40
N ASP A 4 10.24 10.65 4.30
CA ASP A 4 11.51 11.19 4.79
C ASP A 4 12.73 10.59 4.06
N ASP A 5 12.49 9.76 3.03
CA ASP A 5 13.56 9.09 2.28
C ASP A 5 14.11 9.93 1.10
N GLY A 6 13.60 11.15 0.93
CA GLY A 6 14.01 12.05 -0.12
C GLY A 6 13.06 12.10 -1.33
N PRO A 7 13.40 12.91 -2.36
CA PRO A 7 12.54 13.14 -3.52
C PRO A 7 12.37 11.87 -4.38
N PRO A 8 11.14 11.52 -4.80
CA PRO A 8 10.88 10.36 -5.65
C PRO A 8 11.64 10.39 -6.99
N ALA A 9 11.79 11.56 -7.60
CA ALA A 9 12.55 11.72 -8.84
C ALA A 9 14.03 11.34 -8.68
N ALA A 10 14.66 11.71 -7.56
CA ALA A 10 16.03 11.32 -7.26
C ALA A 10 16.17 9.80 -7.06
N ALA A 11 15.20 9.18 -6.39
CA ALA A 11 15.15 7.73 -6.21
C ALA A 11 15.02 7.01 -7.56
N ARG A 12 14.13 7.47 -8.45
CA ARG A 12 13.99 6.91 -9.80
C ARG A 12 15.29 7.05 -10.61
N THR A 13 15.94 8.20 -10.54
CA THR A 13 17.23 8.40 -11.21
C THR A 13 18.30 7.43 -10.70
N ALA A 14 18.42 7.26 -9.39
CA ALA A 14 19.40 6.37 -8.77
C ALA A 14 19.11 4.88 -9.07
N LEU A 15 17.85 4.47 -9.10
CA LEU A 15 17.45 3.10 -9.40
C LEU A 15 17.54 2.76 -10.89
N GLY A 16 17.41 3.74 -11.77
CA GLY A 16 17.23 3.53 -13.20
C GLY A 16 15.83 2.99 -13.53
N ALA A 17 15.57 2.76 -14.81
CA ALA A 17 14.24 2.39 -15.31
C ALA A 17 13.83 0.92 -15.03
N GLN A 18 14.80 0.05 -14.72
CA GLN A 18 14.55 -1.40 -14.63
C GLN A 18 14.24 -1.91 -13.23
N ARG A 19 14.47 -1.11 -12.20
CA ARG A 19 14.19 -1.50 -10.80
C ARG A 19 12.85 -0.99 -10.33
N ILE A 20 12.18 -1.80 -9.52
CA ILE A 20 10.87 -1.46 -8.96
C ILE A 20 11.01 -0.34 -7.94
N LEU A 21 10.23 0.73 -8.14
CA LEU A 21 10.06 1.84 -7.21
C LEU A 21 8.62 1.86 -6.69
N GLY A 22 8.42 1.56 -5.42
CA GLY A 22 7.16 1.75 -4.74
C GLY A 22 7.15 3.04 -3.92
N LEU A 23 6.05 3.78 -3.93
CA LEU A 23 5.89 5.02 -3.17
C LEU A 23 4.79 4.92 -2.13
N THR A 24 5.13 5.15 -0.86
CA THR A 24 4.15 5.25 0.22
C THR A 24 3.50 6.62 0.21
N CYS A 25 2.20 6.65 -0.02
CA CYS A 25 1.42 7.89 -0.15
C CYS A 25 0.65 8.25 1.12
N TYR A 26 0.57 7.36 2.11
CA TYR A 26 -0.22 7.57 3.33
C TYR A 26 -1.71 7.79 2.96
N SER A 27 -2.28 8.96 3.24
CA SER A 27 -3.59 9.41 2.75
C SER A 27 -3.47 10.65 1.84
N ASP A 28 -2.29 10.91 1.30
CA ASP A 28 -1.94 12.11 0.54
C ASP A 28 -2.02 11.85 -0.97
N TRP A 29 -3.04 12.42 -1.61
CA TRP A 29 -3.24 12.31 -3.06
C TRP A 29 -2.12 12.96 -3.86
N SER A 30 -1.52 14.06 -3.36
CA SER A 30 -0.44 14.74 -4.09
C SER A 30 0.78 13.85 -4.25
N ARG A 31 1.09 13.04 -3.24
CA ARG A 31 2.18 12.05 -3.32
C ARG A 31 1.87 10.93 -4.33
N ALA A 32 0.62 10.53 -4.45
CA ALA A 32 0.22 9.52 -5.43
C ALA A 32 0.39 10.04 -6.87
N THR A 33 -0.01 11.29 -7.14
CA THR A 33 0.18 11.93 -8.44
C THR A 33 1.66 12.20 -8.74
N GLU A 34 2.46 12.60 -7.75
CA GLU A 34 3.92 12.72 -7.88
C GLU A 34 4.54 11.36 -8.24
N GLY A 35 4.15 10.28 -7.54
CA GLY A 35 4.61 8.93 -7.83
C GLY A 35 4.34 8.51 -9.27
N ALA A 36 3.14 8.76 -9.77
CA ALA A 36 2.79 8.48 -11.16
C ALA A 36 3.65 9.30 -12.13
N ALA A 37 3.86 10.60 -11.85
CA ALA A 37 4.64 11.49 -12.71
C ALA A 37 6.11 11.10 -12.82
N VAL A 38 6.71 10.55 -11.76
CA VAL A 38 8.11 10.08 -11.76
C VAL A 38 8.28 8.63 -12.23
N GLY A 39 7.20 7.96 -12.60
CA GLY A 39 7.24 6.57 -13.07
C GLY A 39 7.43 5.56 -11.92
N ALA A 40 6.75 5.73 -10.80
CA ALA A 40 6.65 4.69 -9.80
C ALA A 40 5.93 3.45 -10.36
N ASP A 41 6.38 2.26 -9.96
CA ASP A 41 5.80 1.00 -10.42
C ASP A 41 4.55 0.61 -9.65
N TYR A 42 4.42 1.10 -8.41
CA TYR A 42 3.21 1.00 -7.60
C TYR A 42 3.17 2.11 -6.54
N ILE A 43 1.99 2.37 -6.02
CA ILE A 43 1.76 3.28 -4.91
C ILE A 43 1.08 2.56 -3.75
N ALA A 44 1.30 3.01 -2.52
CA ALA A 44 0.72 2.40 -1.33
C ALA A 44 -0.06 3.44 -0.50
N PHE A 45 -1.30 3.12 -0.15
CA PHE A 45 -2.10 3.89 0.80
C PHE A 45 -2.22 3.18 2.14
N GLY A 46 -2.22 3.94 3.22
CA GLY A 46 -2.41 3.45 4.59
C GLY A 46 -2.17 4.57 5.64
N ALA A 47 -2.46 4.28 6.89
CA ALA A 47 -3.01 3.01 7.39
C ALA A 47 -4.47 2.88 6.98
N MET A 48 -4.87 1.70 6.45
CA MET A 48 -6.26 1.46 6.04
C MET A 48 -7.18 1.24 7.24
N PHE A 49 -6.63 0.67 8.31
CA PHE A 49 -7.35 0.40 9.56
C PHE A 49 -6.51 0.84 10.76
N PRO A 50 -7.12 1.10 11.92
CA PRO A 50 -6.38 1.35 13.15
C PRO A 50 -5.34 0.25 13.41
N SER A 51 -4.15 0.64 13.84
CA SER A 51 -3.03 -0.28 14.05
C SER A 51 -2.42 -0.04 15.42
N THR A 52 -1.98 -1.11 16.08
CA THR A 52 -1.22 -1.03 17.33
C THR A 52 0.14 -0.33 17.15
N THR A 53 0.70 -0.36 15.94
CA THR A 53 1.99 0.28 15.63
C THR A 53 1.89 1.81 15.51
N LYS A 54 0.75 2.33 15.04
CA LYS A 54 0.48 3.78 14.90
C LYS A 54 -0.97 4.08 15.27
N PRO A 55 -1.34 4.02 16.56
CA PRO A 55 -2.73 4.08 17.01
C PRO A 55 -3.44 5.42 16.75
N ASN A 56 -2.68 6.50 16.56
CA ASN A 56 -3.21 7.85 16.37
C ASN A 56 -3.22 8.31 14.89
N ALA A 57 -2.82 7.47 13.95
CA ALA A 57 -2.91 7.83 12.54
C ALA A 57 -4.37 7.68 12.05
N PRO A 58 -5.00 8.71 11.48
CA PRO A 58 -6.33 8.57 10.91
C PRO A 58 -6.29 7.56 9.75
N PRO A 59 -7.29 6.67 9.64
CA PRO A 59 -7.37 5.72 8.52
C PRO A 59 -7.41 6.45 7.18
N ALA A 60 -6.70 5.91 6.19
CA ALA A 60 -6.77 6.39 4.83
C ALA A 60 -8.15 6.01 4.22
N PRO A 61 -8.85 6.93 3.57
CA PRO A 61 -10.13 6.62 2.93
C PRO A 61 -9.97 5.58 1.80
N PHE A 62 -10.91 4.65 1.68
CA PHE A 62 -10.87 3.60 0.64
C PHE A 62 -11.06 4.15 -0.78
N ASP A 63 -11.72 5.29 -0.92
CA ASP A 63 -11.90 5.97 -2.19
C ASP A 63 -10.58 6.41 -2.83
N LEU A 64 -9.51 6.61 -2.06
CA LEU A 64 -8.17 6.84 -2.60
C LEU A 64 -7.68 5.66 -3.45
N ILE A 65 -7.96 4.43 -3.05
CA ILE A 65 -7.63 3.22 -3.83
C ILE A 65 -8.40 3.24 -5.16
N THR A 66 -9.73 3.37 -5.08
CA THR A 66 -10.60 3.41 -6.26
C THR A 66 -10.22 4.55 -7.21
N ARG A 67 -9.92 5.72 -6.65
CA ARG A 67 -9.50 6.89 -7.42
C ARG A 67 -8.17 6.66 -8.12
N ALA A 68 -7.18 6.09 -7.42
CA ALA A 68 -5.86 5.83 -8.00
C ALA A 68 -5.93 4.82 -9.14
N LYS A 69 -6.72 3.76 -9.00
CA LYS A 69 -6.96 2.80 -10.07
C LYS A 69 -7.54 3.45 -11.32
N ARG A 70 -8.49 4.34 -11.14
CA ARG A 70 -9.17 5.03 -12.25
C ARG A 70 -8.30 6.10 -12.91
N GLU A 71 -7.62 6.93 -12.12
CA GLU A 71 -6.98 8.15 -12.59
C GLU A 71 -5.48 7.98 -12.89
N LEU A 72 -4.78 7.10 -12.15
CA LEU A 72 -3.34 6.93 -12.32
C LEU A 72 -2.96 5.64 -13.07
N GLY A 73 -3.84 4.62 -13.05
CA GLY A 73 -3.60 3.35 -13.73
C GLY A 73 -2.45 2.53 -13.16
N LEU A 74 -1.97 2.86 -11.95
CA LEU A 74 -0.88 2.15 -11.28
C LEU A 74 -1.44 1.02 -10.39
N PRO A 75 -0.66 -0.03 -10.16
CA PRO A 75 -0.92 -0.97 -9.08
C PRO A 75 -0.99 -0.26 -7.73
N VAL A 76 -1.98 -0.62 -6.92
CA VAL A 76 -2.22 -0.01 -5.60
C VAL A 76 -2.04 -1.04 -4.51
N ALA A 77 -1.14 -0.75 -3.57
CA ALA A 77 -0.97 -1.50 -2.33
C ALA A 77 -1.78 -0.87 -1.19
N ALA A 78 -2.45 -1.69 -0.41
CA ALA A 78 -3.08 -1.30 0.84
C ALA A 78 -2.23 -1.79 2.02
N ILE A 79 -1.98 -0.93 3.00
CA ILE A 79 -1.16 -1.23 4.18
C ILE A 79 -1.78 -0.67 5.46
N GLY A 80 -1.53 -1.34 6.58
CA GLY A 80 -1.84 -0.89 7.93
C GLY A 80 -3.15 -1.45 8.49
N GLY A 81 -3.03 -2.23 9.56
CA GLY A 81 -4.14 -2.82 10.29
C GLY A 81 -4.95 -3.87 9.52
N ILE A 82 -4.40 -4.38 8.41
CA ILE A 82 -5.07 -5.39 7.59
C ILE A 82 -5.01 -6.75 8.28
N THR A 83 -6.18 -7.42 8.33
CA THR A 83 -6.37 -8.78 8.81
C THR A 83 -7.19 -9.58 7.79
N LEU A 84 -7.22 -10.92 7.90
CA LEU A 84 -8.10 -11.73 7.03
C LEU A 84 -9.58 -11.31 7.13
N ALA A 85 -10.01 -10.85 8.30
CA ALA A 85 -11.40 -10.43 8.52
C ALA A 85 -11.78 -9.15 7.79
N ASN A 86 -10.83 -8.24 7.52
CA ASN A 86 -11.09 -6.94 6.90
C ASN A 86 -10.50 -6.77 5.49
N ALA A 87 -9.62 -7.67 5.06
CA ALA A 87 -8.93 -7.60 3.77
C ALA A 87 -9.88 -7.45 2.57
N ALA A 88 -11.03 -8.11 2.61
CA ALA A 88 -12.03 -8.05 1.54
C ALA A 88 -12.50 -6.61 1.24
N GLN A 89 -12.50 -5.72 2.24
CA GLN A 89 -12.94 -4.33 2.06
C GLN A 89 -11.97 -3.53 1.18
N VAL A 90 -10.66 -3.69 1.37
CA VAL A 90 -9.65 -2.99 0.56
C VAL A 90 -9.50 -3.63 -0.83
N LEU A 91 -9.70 -4.94 -0.95
CA LEU A 91 -9.75 -5.61 -2.25
C LEU A 91 -10.98 -5.15 -3.07
N ALA A 92 -12.14 -5.02 -2.44
CA ALA A 92 -13.33 -4.47 -3.08
C ALA A 92 -13.16 -3.02 -3.55
N ALA A 93 -12.33 -2.22 -2.86
CA ALA A 93 -11.96 -0.88 -3.30
C ALA A 93 -10.98 -0.86 -4.51
N GLY A 94 -10.41 -2.02 -4.86
CA GLY A 94 -9.52 -2.20 -6.02
C GLY A 94 -8.04 -2.30 -5.69
N ALA A 95 -7.65 -2.61 -4.44
CA ALA A 95 -6.26 -2.87 -4.11
C ALA A 95 -5.73 -4.12 -4.84
N ASP A 96 -4.56 -4.00 -5.44
CA ASP A 96 -3.88 -5.11 -6.13
C ASP A 96 -2.94 -5.87 -5.20
N LEU A 97 -2.50 -5.23 -4.12
CA LEU A 97 -1.50 -5.74 -3.19
C LEU A 97 -1.95 -5.48 -1.74
N LEU A 98 -1.72 -6.45 -0.88
CA LEU A 98 -1.92 -6.30 0.57
C LEU A 98 -0.56 -6.40 1.28
N ALA A 99 -0.17 -5.35 2.01
CA ALA A 99 1.00 -5.37 2.86
C ALA A 99 0.57 -5.64 4.32
N VAL A 100 0.88 -6.84 4.80
CA VAL A 100 0.43 -7.34 6.10
C VAL A 100 1.63 -7.77 6.94
N VAL A 101 1.69 -7.31 8.17
CA VAL A 101 2.76 -7.67 9.12
C VAL A 101 2.17 -8.43 10.32
N SER A 102 1.45 -7.73 11.18
CA SER A 102 1.04 -8.25 12.49
C SER A 102 0.13 -9.47 12.40
N ASP A 103 -0.81 -9.48 11.45
CA ASP A 103 -1.74 -10.62 11.29
C ASP A 103 -1.07 -11.88 10.73
N VAL A 104 0.03 -11.71 9.99
CA VAL A 104 0.80 -12.85 9.47
C VAL A 104 1.80 -13.33 10.51
N PHE A 105 2.69 -12.46 10.96
CA PHE A 105 3.79 -12.85 11.84
C PHE A 105 3.39 -13.03 13.32
N GLY A 106 2.21 -12.57 13.71
CA GLY A 106 1.61 -12.83 15.01
C GLY A 106 0.72 -14.07 15.06
N ALA A 107 0.53 -14.77 13.95
CA ALA A 107 -0.24 -16.00 13.91
C ALA A 107 0.60 -17.20 14.44
N ASP A 108 -0.07 -18.21 14.98
CA ASP A 108 0.58 -19.45 15.42
C ASP A 108 1.29 -20.18 14.26
N ASP A 109 0.71 -20.09 13.05
CA ASP A 109 1.32 -20.57 11.81
C ASP A 109 1.32 -19.44 10.76
N PRO A 110 2.42 -18.68 10.65
CA PRO A 110 2.54 -17.61 9.65
C PRO A 110 2.44 -18.08 8.21
N ALA A 111 2.89 -19.31 7.91
CA ALA A 111 2.83 -19.86 6.55
C ALA A 111 1.39 -20.17 6.14
N ALA A 112 0.62 -20.80 7.01
CA ALA A 112 -0.80 -21.04 6.79
C ALA A 112 -1.57 -19.70 6.68
N ARG A 113 -1.24 -18.71 7.51
CA ARG A 113 -1.85 -17.38 7.47
C ARG A 113 -1.55 -16.69 6.14
N ALA A 114 -0.32 -16.73 5.66
CA ALA A 114 0.05 -16.17 4.36
C ALA A 114 -0.66 -16.88 3.20
N ALA A 115 -0.80 -18.22 3.27
CA ALA A 115 -1.55 -18.99 2.28
C ALA A 115 -3.04 -18.57 2.23
N ALA A 116 -3.65 -18.27 3.40
CA ALA A 116 -5.02 -17.78 3.47
C ALA A 116 -5.18 -16.40 2.79
N TYR A 117 -4.19 -15.50 2.91
CA TYR A 117 -4.19 -14.23 2.17
C TYR A 117 -4.09 -14.45 0.67
N ARG A 118 -3.22 -15.37 0.23
CA ARG A 118 -3.09 -15.70 -1.19
C ARG A 118 -4.40 -16.19 -1.80
N ALA A 119 -5.23 -16.88 -1.04
CA ALA A 119 -6.52 -17.38 -1.50
C ALA A 119 -7.59 -16.28 -1.70
N LEU A 120 -7.31 -15.03 -1.33
CA LEU A 120 -8.21 -13.89 -1.56
C LEU A 120 -8.06 -13.30 -2.97
N PHE A 121 -7.00 -13.64 -3.69
CA PHE A 121 -6.68 -13.21 -5.06
C PHE A 121 -6.98 -14.31 -6.07
#